data_3be31b7613c7287deeadf42c8fe1188d
#
_entry.id   3be31b7613c7287deeadf42c8fe1188d
#
_cell.length_a   1.000
_cell.length_b   1.000
_cell.length_c   1.000
_cell.angle_alpha   90.00
_cell.angle_beta   90.00
_cell.angle_gamma   90.00
#
_symmetry.space_group_name_H-M   'P 1'
#
loop_
_entity.id
_entity.type
_entity.pdbx_description
1 polymer ?
#
loop_
_entity_poly.entity_id
_entity_poly.type
_entity_poly.pdbx_seq_one_letter_code
_entity_poly.pdbx_strand_id
1 'polypeptide(L)'
;MATYQQDEEQEIYVANINRDEMRSGYLVTSDVKKLWNAQIGLIKEFERICKKHNLRWFAIGGTLIGAARHGGFIPWDDDVDIAMLRPDYEKFRKIAADEIKPPYHLDIWYNYRLEVDKPSELTDNSLPLISRKHHKKHPLSAPLFPLIKLRDTRTLFVEFPEERTFNQGVWIDIFPLDSLPPFDNKHQRLKFDSERAFYIAAVHPEIIIDTLQKNRRVVVDNDTLQKFMSLPYKQRAMQVEKILAENFFMSEHIGDLRSWCLAQSQRFYQSKDFRGVTYLPFERIEIPAPVGYESILTDFYGDWRTPIQTHTHAKIYSVEISWEEYLQKTASK
;
A
#
# COMPACT_ATOMS: atom_id res chain seq x y z
N MET A 1 32.78 13.84 13.31
CA MET A 1 32.08 12.98 14.26
C MET A 1 31.15 13.87 15.05
N ALA A 2 29.92 13.94 14.70
CA ALA A 2 28.88 14.62 15.45
C ALA A 2 27.83 13.56 15.76
N THR A 3 27.81 13.12 16.98
CA THR A 3 26.82 12.26 17.59
C THR A 3 25.48 12.99 17.59
N TYR A 4 24.59 12.63 16.69
CA TYR A 4 23.18 12.96 16.83
C TYR A 4 22.59 12.04 17.89
N GLN A 5 22.75 12.42 19.15
CA GLN A 5 21.84 12.03 20.22
C GLN A 5 20.86 13.18 20.39
N GLN A 6 19.73 13.08 19.74
CA GLN A 6 18.49 13.63 20.24
C GLN A 6 17.61 12.41 20.49
N ASP A 7 17.53 12.05 21.77
CA ASP A 7 16.44 11.25 22.32
C ASP A 7 15.17 12.12 22.20
N GLU A 8 14.57 12.17 20.99
CA GLU A 8 13.18 12.55 20.85
C GLU A 8 12.41 11.44 21.55
N GLU A 9 11.88 11.70 22.73
CA GLU A 9 10.93 10.83 23.40
C GLU A 9 9.86 10.48 22.39
N GLN A 10 9.84 9.22 21.94
CA GLN A 10 8.88 8.77 20.93
C GLN A 10 7.49 8.96 21.50
N GLU A 11 6.69 9.82 20.87
CA GLU A 11 5.35 10.15 21.33
C GLU A 11 4.51 8.88 21.45
N ILE A 12 3.80 8.72 22.58
CA ILE A 12 3.04 7.49 22.88
C ILE A 12 1.59 7.68 22.50
N TYR A 13 1.19 7.05 21.41
CA TYR A 13 -0.17 7.09 20.87
C TYR A 13 -1.06 5.92 21.31
N VAL A 14 -0.46 4.82 21.75
CA VAL A 14 -1.18 3.61 22.16
C VAL A 14 -1.18 3.48 23.68
N ALA A 15 -2.34 3.28 24.29
CA ALA A 15 -2.44 3.12 25.73
C ALA A 15 -1.73 1.85 26.22
N ASN A 16 -1.12 1.91 27.41
CA ASN A 16 -0.48 0.75 28.06
C ASN A 16 0.51 0.00 27.16
N ILE A 17 1.29 0.71 26.37
CA ILE A 17 2.18 0.20 25.32
C ILE A 17 3.12 -0.92 25.77
N ASN A 18 3.53 -0.93 27.04
CA ASN A 18 4.46 -1.91 27.60
C ASN A 18 3.77 -3.10 28.30
N ARG A 19 2.46 -3.29 28.12
CA ARG A 19 1.70 -4.35 28.75
C ARG A 19 0.78 -5.03 27.76
N ASP A 20 0.71 -6.37 27.86
CA ASP A 20 -0.30 -7.14 27.14
C ASP A 20 -1.68 -6.82 27.65
N GLU A 21 -2.69 -6.90 26.79
CA GLU A 21 -4.09 -6.71 27.17
C GLU A 21 -5.03 -7.54 26.30
N MET A 22 -6.21 -7.83 26.84
CA MET A 22 -7.28 -8.46 26.07
C MET A 22 -8.16 -7.39 25.43
N ARG A 23 -8.27 -7.43 24.11
CA ARG A 23 -9.19 -6.59 23.32
C ARG A 23 -10.12 -7.49 22.51
N SER A 24 -11.43 -7.36 22.69
CA SER A 24 -12.43 -8.19 21.98
C SER A 24 -12.14 -9.69 22.01
N GLY A 25 -11.68 -10.20 23.17
CA GLY A 25 -11.35 -11.62 23.35
C GLY A 25 -10.03 -12.07 22.72
N TYR A 26 -9.23 -11.15 22.17
CA TYR A 26 -7.91 -11.41 21.57
C TYR A 26 -6.79 -10.83 22.44
N LEU A 27 -5.71 -11.61 22.63
CA LEU A 27 -4.54 -11.14 23.37
C LEU A 27 -3.68 -10.24 22.46
N VAL A 28 -3.69 -8.95 22.72
CA VAL A 28 -2.81 -7.97 22.09
C VAL A 28 -1.55 -7.84 22.94
N THR A 29 -0.42 -8.26 22.40
CA THR A 29 0.86 -8.19 23.12
C THR A 29 1.42 -6.75 23.12
N SER A 30 2.32 -6.50 24.07
CA SER A 30 3.06 -5.24 24.12
C SER A 30 3.84 -4.96 22.85
N ASP A 31 4.38 -5.98 22.19
CA ASP A 31 5.12 -5.83 20.94
C ASP A 31 4.22 -5.39 19.77
N VAL A 32 3.01 -5.94 19.68
CA VAL A 32 2.00 -5.47 18.71
C VAL A 32 1.65 -4.00 18.98
N LYS A 33 1.49 -3.61 20.24
CA LYS A 33 1.21 -2.20 20.58
C LYS A 33 2.35 -1.26 20.23
N LYS A 34 3.60 -1.70 20.40
CA LYS A 34 4.78 -0.94 19.96
C LYS A 34 4.79 -0.77 18.44
N LEU A 35 4.43 -1.84 17.68
CA LEU A 35 4.24 -1.77 16.24
C LEU A 35 3.18 -0.74 15.85
N TRP A 36 1.99 -0.82 16.46
CA TRP A 36 0.90 0.13 16.24
C TRP A 36 1.33 1.57 16.55
N ASN A 37 2.09 1.76 17.62
CA ASN A 37 2.60 3.09 17.98
C ASN A 37 3.55 3.66 16.91
N ALA A 38 4.42 2.85 16.33
CA ALA A 38 5.28 3.26 15.22
C ALA A 38 4.46 3.60 13.97
N GLN A 39 3.41 2.81 13.67
CA GLN A 39 2.51 3.09 12.56
C GLN A 39 1.72 4.39 12.75
N ILE A 40 1.28 4.70 13.98
CA ILE A 40 0.63 6.00 14.27
C ILE A 40 1.65 7.14 14.11
N GLY A 41 2.90 6.95 14.50
CA GLY A 41 3.97 7.91 14.22
C GLY A 41 4.10 8.23 12.72
N LEU A 42 4.00 7.20 11.86
CA LEU A 42 3.98 7.36 10.40
C LEU A 42 2.71 8.09 9.92
N ILE A 43 1.53 7.78 10.50
CA ILE A 43 0.29 8.52 10.20
C ILE A 43 0.47 10.01 10.54
N LYS A 44 1.08 10.33 11.68
CA LYS A 44 1.29 11.72 12.10
C LYS A 44 2.23 12.48 11.17
N GLU A 45 3.33 11.84 10.73
CA GLU A 45 4.23 12.45 9.74
C GLU A 45 3.53 12.67 8.39
N PHE A 46 2.78 11.68 7.92
CA PHE A 46 1.97 11.79 6.71
C PHE A 46 0.92 12.91 6.83
N GLU A 47 0.21 12.95 7.95
CA GLU A 47 -0.79 13.98 8.24
C GLU A 47 -0.19 15.39 8.28
N ARG A 48 1.01 15.55 8.86
CA ARG A 48 1.76 16.82 8.88
C ARG A 48 1.92 17.38 7.46
N ILE A 49 2.35 16.52 6.53
CA ILE A 49 2.54 16.89 5.11
C ILE A 49 1.19 17.21 4.47
N CYS A 50 0.19 16.37 4.69
CA CYS A 50 -1.15 16.57 4.12
C CYS A 50 -1.77 17.89 4.59
N LYS A 51 -1.68 18.23 5.88
CA LYS A 51 -2.16 19.50 6.43
C LYS A 51 -1.42 20.70 5.83
N LYS A 52 -0.09 20.63 5.74
CA LYS A 52 0.75 21.70 5.17
C LYS A 52 0.35 22.03 3.73
N HIS A 53 -0.02 21.02 2.95
CA HIS A 53 -0.31 21.16 1.53
C HIS A 53 -1.79 21.09 1.16
N ASN A 54 -2.67 21.09 2.17
CA ASN A 54 -4.13 20.98 2.01
C ASN A 54 -4.53 19.78 1.15
N LEU A 55 -4.02 18.58 1.52
CA LEU A 55 -4.33 17.32 0.88
C LEU A 55 -5.33 16.54 1.71
N ARG A 56 -6.30 15.93 1.06
CA ARG A 56 -7.27 15.05 1.72
C ARG A 56 -6.78 13.61 1.65
N TRP A 57 -7.00 12.90 2.73
CA TRP A 57 -6.77 11.47 2.83
C TRP A 57 -7.85 10.82 3.70
N PHE A 58 -7.95 9.51 3.64
CA PHE A 58 -8.98 8.74 4.30
C PHE A 58 -8.43 7.40 4.78
N ALA A 59 -8.83 6.98 5.97
CA ALA A 59 -8.68 5.59 6.37
C ALA A 59 -9.58 4.70 5.51
N ILE A 60 -9.07 3.53 5.10
CA ILE A 60 -9.82 2.52 4.35
C ILE A 60 -9.56 1.12 4.94
N GLY A 61 -10.18 0.10 4.37
CA GLY A 61 -9.87 -1.29 4.71
C GLY A 61 -10.02 -1.62 6.19
N GLY A 62 -9.06 -2.37 6.71
CA GLY A 62 -8.95 -2.74 8.13
C GLY A 62 -8.81 -1.55 9.04
N THR A 63 -8.07 -0.54 8.64
CA THR A 63 -7.91 0.71 9.40
C THR A 63 -9.24 1.43 9.62
N LEU A 64 -10.10 1.49 8.60
CA LEU A 64 -11.42 2.10 8.72
C LEU A 64 -12.35 1.28 9.62
N ILE A 65 -12.35 -0.05 9.50
CA ILE A 65 -13.09 -0.94 10.41
C ILE A 65 -12.61 -0.74 11.85
N GLY A 66 -11.31 -0.70 12.04
CA GLY A 66 -10.67 -0.49 13.33
C GLY A 66 -11.14 0.80 14.00
N ALA A 67 -11.06 1.91 13.27
CA ALA A 67 -11.55 3.21 13.74
C ALA A 67 -13.04 3.18 14.10
N ALA A 68 -13.88 2.65 13.19
CA ALA A 68 -15.34 2.68 13.35
C ALA A 68 -15.85 1.70 14.42
N ARG A 69 -15.20 0.57 14.62
CA ARG A 69 -15.66 -0.52 15.49
C ARG A 69 -14.93 -0.60 16.82
N HIS A 70 -13.62 -0.36 16.80
CA HIS A 70 -12.76 -0.54 17.98
C HIS A 70 -12.23 0.78 18.55
N GLY A 71 -12.39 1.90 17.85
CA GLY A 71 -11.77 3.17 18.22
C GLY A 71 -10.24 3.09 18.16
N GLY A 72 -9.68 2.22 17.34
CA GLY A 72 -8.26 1.93 17.21
C GLY A 72 -8.03 0.80 16.23
N PHE A 73 -6.91 0.11 16.36
CA PHE A 73 -6.63 -1.07 15.54
C PHE A 73 -7.62 -2.21 15.78
N ILE A 74 -7.89 -3.00 14.77
CA ILE A 74 -8.47 -4.33 14.95
C ILE A 74 -7.46 -5.16 15.75
N PRO A 75 -7.87 -5.86 16.85
CA PRO A 75 -6.90 -6.49 17.77
C PRO A 75 -5.92 -7.49 17.16
N TRP A 76 -6.25 -8.07 16.01
CA TRP A 76 -5.42 -9.03 15.27
C TRP A 76 -4.87 -8.48 13.95
N ASP A 77 -4.86 -7.15 13.80
CA ASP A 77 -4.37 -6.47 12.60
C ASP A 77 -3.00 -5.82 12.85
N ASP A 78 -2.19 -5.73 11.82
CA ASP A 78 -0.80 -5.30 11.89
C ASP A 78 -0.39 -4.34 10.78
N ASP A 79 -1.34 -3.83 9.99
CA ASP A 79 -1.11 -2.86 8.93
C ASP A 79 -2.00 -1.62 9.03
N VAL A 80 -1.68 -0.62 8.22
CA VAL A 80 -2.44 0.62 8.10
C VAL A 80 -2.65 0.94 6.63
N ASP A 81 -3.91 1.02 6.24
CA ASP A 81 -4.34 1.36 4.90
C ASP A 81 -4.92 2.78 4.85
N ILE A 82 -4.31 3.61 4.03
CA ILE A 82 -4.74 4.99 3.77
C ILE A 82 -5.04 5.15 2.28
N ALA A 83 -6.08 5.90 1.95
CA ALA A 83 -6.40 6.26 0.58
C ALA A 83 -6.39 7.77 0.35
N MET A 84 -5.99 8.15 -0.85
CA MET A 84 -6.12 9.51 -1.37
C MET A 84 -6.84 9.46 -2.71
N LEU A 85 -7.73 10.43 -2.96
CA LEU A 85 -8.26 10.63 -4.32
C LEU A 85 -7.09 10.96 -5.26
N ARG A 86 -7.13 10.49 -6.50
CA ARG A 86 -6.01 10.60 -7.45
C ARG A 86 -5.36 12.00 -7.52
N PRO A 87 -6.07 13.13 -7.55
CA PRO A 87 -5.42 14.44 -7.59
C PRO A 87 -4.59 14.75 -6.34
N ASP A 88 -5.11 14.39 -5.15
CA ASP A 88 -4.39 14.59 -3.89
C ASP A 88 -3.18 13.64 -3.81
N TYR A 89 -3.34 12.39 -4.26
CA TYR A 89 -2.26 11.41 -4.36
C TYR A 89 -1.13 11.88 -5.29
N GLU A 90 -1.46 12.37 -6.48
CA GLU A 90 -0.47 12.88 -7.43
C GLU A 90 0.26 14.12 -6.90
N LYS A 91 -0.44 14.99 -6.20
CA LYS A 91 0.18 16.14 -5.55
C LYS A 91 1.10 15.69 -4.41
N PHE A 92 0.64 14.78 -3.54
CA PHE A 92 1.47 14.19 -2.49
C PHE A 92 2.72 13.55 -3.07
N ARG A 93 2.60 12.69 -4.07
CA ARG A 93 3.72 11.99 -4.72
C ARG A 93 4.81 12.93 -5.23
N LYS A 94 4.43 14.11 -5.73
CA LYS A 94 5.37 15.11 -6.25
C LYS A 94 6.14 15.85 -5.16
N ILE A 95 5.47 16.16 -4.05
CA ILE A 95 6.07 16.96 -2.96
C ILE A 95 6.76 16.10 -1.89
N ALA A 96 6.35 14.86 -1.77
CA ALA A 96 6.78 13.99 -0.67
C ALA A 96 8.30 13.77 -0.63
N ALA A 97 8.96 13.71 -1.78
CA ALA A 97 10.42 13.58 -1.85
C ALA A 97 11.17 14.75 -1.18
N ASP A 98 10.59 15.95 -1.22
CA ASP A 98 11.17 17.13 -0.57
C ASP A 98 10.76 17.27 0.90
N GLU A 99 9.61 16.75 1.28
CA GLU A 99 9.03 16.88 2.62
C GLU A 99 9.48 15.78 3.57
N ILE A 100 9.60 14.54 3.09
CA ILE A 100 9.96 13.39 3.90
C ILE A 100 11.47 13.37 4.11
N LYS A 101 11.87 13.32 5.37
CA LYS A 101 13.28 13.32 5.79
C LYS A 101 13.54 12.10 6.70
N PRO A 102 14.80 11.65 6.77
CA PRO A 102 15.17 10.64 7.76
C PRO A 102 14.67 11.00 9.15
N PRO A 103 14.18 10.05 9.94
CA PRO A 103 14.27 8.60 9.70
C PRO A 103 13.16 8.03 8.82
N TYR A 104 12.31 8.86 8.26
CA TYR A 104 11.23 8.39 7.39
C TYR A 104 11.72 8.22 5.96
N HIS A 105 11.17 7.24 5.26
CA HIS A 105 11.51 6.91 3.88
C HIS A 105 10.25 6.66 3.06
N LEU A 106 10.24 7.18 1.83
CA LEU A 106 9.12 7.00 0.91
C LEU A 106 9.48 5.96 -0.15
N ASP A 107 8.80 4.85 -0.10
CA ASP A 107 8.85 3.85 -1.15
C ASP A 107 7.76 4.15 -2.19
N ILE A 108 8.19 4.49 -3.39
CA ILE A 108 7.30 4.59 -4.54
C ILE A 108 7.61 3.38 -5.43
N TRP A 109 6.59 2.63 -5.79
CA TRP A 109 6.74 1.33 -6.44
C TRP A 109 7.65 1.30 -7.67
N TYR A 110 7.76 2.37 -8.45
CA TYR A 110 8.66 2.45 -9.60
C TYR A 110 10.11 2.84 -9.24
N ASN A 111 10.40 3.11 -7.99
CA ASN A 111 11.77 3.40 -7.54
C ASN A 111 12.52 2.15 -7.05
N TYR A 112 11.86 1.02 -6.88
CA TYR A 112 12.47 -0.20 -6.36
C TYR A 112 13.54 -0.83 -7.26
N ARG A 113 13.60 -0.43 -8.55
CA ARG A 113 14.50 -1.00 -9.54
C ARG A 113 15.29 0.09 -10.29
N LEU A 114 15.86 1.03 -9.57
CA LEU A 114 16.58 2.17 -10.13
C LEU A 114 17.82 1.81 -10.95
N GLU A 115 18.37 0.59 -10.81
CA GLU A 115 19.64 0.21 -11.43
C GLU A 115 19.50 -0.57 -12.74
N VAL A 116 18.28 -0.96 -13.14
CA VAL A 116 18.06 -1.76 -14.36
C VAL A 116 17.33 -0.94 -15.42
N ASP A 117 18.04 -0.01 -16.04
CA ASP A 117 17.46 0.85 -17.09
C ASP A 117 17.54 0.25 -18.50
N LYS A 118 18.18 -0.92 -18.69
CA LYS A 118 18.35 -1.53 -20.01
C LYS A 118 17.61 -2.85 -20.14
N PRO A 119 16.78 -3.03 -21.18
CA PRO A 119 16.10 -4.29 -21.46
C PRO A 119 17.05 -5.50 -21.63
N SER A 120 18.30 -5.25 -22.07
CA SER A 120 19.34 -6.28 -22.22
C SER A 120 19.93 -6.76 -20.88
N GLU A 121 19.73 -6.03 -19.80
CA GLU A 121 20.18 -6.40 -18.46
C GLU A 121 19.10 -7.20 -17.70
N LEU A 122 17.93 -7.38 -18.30
CA LEU A 122 16.86 -8.26 -17.86
C LEU A 122 17.14 -9.74 -18.15
N THR A 123 18.37 -10.09 -18.55
CA THR A 123 18.78 -11.48 -18.65
C THR A 123 18.81 -12.09 -17.25
N ASP A 124 18.02 -13.02 -17.08
CA ASP A 124 17.75 -14.12 -16.13
C ASP A 124 18.38 -14.10 -14.73
N ASN A 125 19.45 -13.36 -14.45
CA ASN A 125 20.21 -13.42 -13.20
C ASN A 125 20.47 -12.08 -12.50
N SER A 126 20.09 -10.96 -13.07
CA SER A 126 20.48 -9.63 -12.56
C SER A 126 19.38 -8.82 -11.89
N LEU A 127 18.15 -9.32 -11.88
CA LEU A 127 17.12 -8.73 -11.05
C LEU A 127 17.27 -9.30 -9.64
N PRO A 128 17.28 -8.46 -8.58
CA PRO A 128 16.96 -8.96 -7.26
C PRO A 128 15.56 -9.54 -7.36
N LEU A 129 15.55 -10.82 -7.63
CA LEU A 129 14.35 -11.59 -7.81
C LEU A 129 13.63 -11.59 -6.45
N ILE A 130 12.53 -10.91 -6.41
CA ILE A 130 11.46 -11.41 -5.56
C ILE A 130 11.37 -12.88 -5.92
N SER A 131 11.79 -13.71 -4.97
CA SER A 131 12.05 -15.11 -5.19
C SER A 131 10.96 -15.75 -6.05
N ARG A 132 11.29 -16.49 -7.11
CA ARG A 132 10.35 -17.29 -7.93
C ARG A 132 9.40 -18.14 -7.06
N LYS A 133 9.79 -18.48 -5.83
CA LYS A 133 8.97 -19.18 -4.84
C LYS A 133 7.84 -18.30 -4.29
N HIS A 134 8.06 -16.99 -4.10
CA HIS A 134 7.03 -16.04 -3.69
C HIS A 134 6.04 -15.76 -4.83
N HIS A 135 6.51 -15.68 -6.08
CA HIS A 135 5.63 -15.57 -7.25
C HIS A 135 4.64 -16.73 -7.39
N LYS A 136 4.97 -17.93 -6.92
CA LYS A 136 4.05 -19.08 -6.96
C LYS A 136 2.95 -19.02 -5.91
N LYS A 137 3.19 -18.38 -4.77
CA LYS A 137 2.19 -18.28 -3.68
C LYS A 137 1.37 -16.98 -3.71
N HIS A 138 2.03 -15.86 -4.04
CA HIS A 138 1.40 -14.53 -4.11
C HIS A 138 2.06 -13.71 -5.21
N PRO A 139 1.74 -13.97 -6.49
CA PRO A 139 2.42 -13.31 -7.63
C PRO A 139 2.26 -11.79 -7.64
N LEU A 140 1.45 -11.24 -6.74
CA LEU A 140 1.04 -9.85 -6.72
C LEU A 140 1.38 -9.13 -5.39
N SER A 141 2.18 -9.73 -4.50
CA SER A 141 2.39 -9.24 -3.13
C SER A 141 3.70 -8.51 -2.88
N ALA A 142 4.48 -8.24 -3.88
CA ALA A 142 5.70 -7.47 -3.71
C ALA A 142 5.47 -5.97 -4.03
N PRO A 143 6.48 -5.10 -3.87
CA PRO A 143 6.42 -3.69 -4.25
C PRO A 143 6.16 -3.47 -5.76
N LEU A 144 5.28 -4.27 -6.33
CA LEU A 144 4.95 -4.36 -7.74
C LEU A 144 3.76 -3.48 -8.10
N PHE A 145 3.20 -2.78 -7.11
CA PHE A 145 1.90 -2.12 -7.27
C PHE A 145 1.99 -0.61 -7.22
N PRO A 146 1.14 0.09 -7.97
CA PRO A 146 1.03 1.55 -7.94
C PRO A 146 0.47 2.04 -6.60
N LEU A 147 1.27 1.92 -5.57
CA LEU A 147 1.02 2.49 -4.24
C LEU A 147 2.30 3.10 -3.69
N ILE A 148 2.15 3.89 -2.65
CA ILE A 148 3.25 4.45 -1.89
C ILE A 148 3.26 3.79 -0.51
N LYS A 149 4.46 3.41 -0.03
CA LYS A 149 4.68 3.06 1.38
C LYS A 149 5.49 4.16 2.04
N LEU A 150 5.03 4.65 3.16
CA LEU A 150 5.83 5.50 4.04
C LEU A 150 6.37 4.62 5.17
N ARG A 151 7.71 4.60 5.32
CA ARG A 151 8.42 3.72 6.25
C ARG A 151 9.18 4.48 7.32
N ASP A 152 9.34 3.84 8.48
CA ASP A 152 10.28 4.25 9.52
C ASP A 152 11.52 3.35 9.47
N THR A 153 12.65 3.89 9.03
CA THR A 153 13.89 3.13 8.82
C THR A 153 14.59 2.69 10.12
N ARG A 154 14.16 3.22 11.26
CA ARG A 154 14.66 2.81 12.59
C ARG A 154 14.08 1.48 13.06
N THR A 155 13.10 0.95 12.36
CA THR A 155 12.30 -0.19 12.74
C THR A 155 12.43 -1.33 11.74
N LEU A 156 11.85 -2.47 12.05
CA LEU A 156 11.83 -3.66 11.23
C LEU A 156 10.40 -4.20 11.09
N PHE A 157 10.03 -4.53 9.87
CA PHE A 157 8.84 -5.32 9.55
C PHE A 157 9.08 -6.08 8.24
N VAL A 158 9.42 -7.36 8.35
CA VAL A 158 9.90 -8.15 7.23
C VAL A 158 8.73 -8.80 6.49
N GLU A 159 8.35 -8.21 5.36
CA GLU A 159 7.39 -8.82 4.43
C GLU A 159 8.05 -9.87 3.55
N PHE A 160 9.29 -9.61 3.14
CA PHE A 160 10.04 -10.40 2.16
C PHE A 160 11.42 -10.80 2.71
N PRO A 161 11.52 -11.91 3.45
CA PRO A 161 12.79 -12.32 4.09
C PRO A 161 13.96 -12.52 3.13
N GLU A 162 13.66 -12.86 1.86
CA GLU A 162 14.67 -13.09 0.81
C GLU A 162 15.13 -11.80 0.12
N GLU A 163 14.39 -10.70 0.33
CA GLU A 163 14.65 -9.45 -0.36
C GLU A 163 15.56 -8.55 0.47
N ARG A 164 16.65 -8.05 -0.14
CA ARG A 164 17.69 -7.26 0.51
C ARG A 164 17.89 -5.88 -0.11
N THR A 165 17.20 -5.58 -1.18
CA THR A 165 17.45 -4.38 -2.01
C THR A 165 16.70 -3.15 -1.56
N PHE A 166 15.71 -3.29 -0.68
CA PHE A 166 14.96 -2.15 -0.13
C PHE A 166 14.78 -2.26 1.38
N ASN A 167 14.54 -1.12 2.01
CA ASN A 167 14.30 -1.05 3.45
C ASN A 167 12.97 -1.74 3.81
N GLN A 168 12.99 -2.59 4.83
CA GLN A 168 11.80 -3.24 5.36
C GLN A 168 11.52 -2.79 6.80
N GLY A 169 11.55 -1.48 7.04
CA GLY A 169 11.02 -0.88 8.25
C GLY A 169 9.49 -0.88 8.29
N VAL A 170 8.93 -0.67 9.47
CA VAL A 170 7.47 -0.49 9.67
C VAL A 170 6.92 0.55 8.71
N TRP A 171 5.75 0.30 8.16
CA TRP A 171 5.14 1.14 7.11
C TRP A 171 3.66 1.40 7.31
N ILE A 172 3.16 2.35 6.53
CA ILE A 172 1.76 2.53 6.17
C ILE A 172 1.61 2.50 4.66
N ASP A 173 0.50 1.95 4.16
CA ASP A 173 0.17 1.90 2.75
C ASP A 173 -0.71 3.08 2.34
N ILE A 174 -0.35 3.74 1.22
CA ILE A 174 -1.06 4.90 0.70
C ILE A 174 -1.53 4.57 -0.72
N PHE A 175 -2.85 4.38 -0.86
CA PHE A 175 -3.50 3.94 -2.10
C PHE A 175 -4.06 5.11 -2.88
N PRO A 176 -3.86 5.16 -4.21
CA PRO A 176 -4.64 6.04 -5.06
C PRO A 176 -6.05 5.49 -5.26
N LEU A 177 -7.05 6.35 -5.17
CA LEU A 177 -8.40 6.03 -5.62
C LEU A 177 -8.65 6.68 -6.98
N ASP A 178 -8.83 5.82 -7.96
CA ASP A 178 -9.07 6.17 -9.36
C ASP A 178 -10.53 6.08 -9.72
N SER A 179 -10.94 6.82 -10.71
CA SER A 179 -12.31 6.75 -11.23
C SER A 179 -12.50 5.64 -12.24
N LEU A 180 -13.67 5.04 -12.18
CA LEU A 180 -14.14 4.08 -13.16
C LEU A 180 -15.03 4.78 -14.16
N PRO A 181 -14.80 4.63 -15.46
CA PRO A 181 -15.72 5.16 -16.44
C PRO A 181 -17.09 4.46 -16.34
N PRO A 182 -18.16 5.11 -16.76
CA PRO A 182 -19.43 4.42 -16.90
C PRO A 182 -19.31 3.31 -17.96
N PHE A 183 -19.86 2.15 -17.68
CA PHE A 183 -19.88 1.03 -18.62
C PHE A 183 -21.31 0.76 -19.08
N ASP A 184 -21.53 0.75 -20.39
CA ASP A 184 -22.84 0.42 -20.96
C ASP A 184 -23.18 -1.08 -20.78
N ASN A 185 -22.15 -1.92 -20.67
CA ASN A 185 -22.32 -3.34 -20.54
C ASN A 185 -21.10 -4.06 -19.96
N LYS A 186 -21.30 -5.31 -19.55
CA LYS A 186 -20.26 -6.16 -18.96
C LYS A 186 -19.04 -6.36 -19.88
N HIS A 187 -19.22 -6.33 -21.20
CA HIS A 187 -18.11 -6.54 -22.15
C HIS A 187 -17.13 -5.36 -22.13
N GLN A 188 -17.64 -4.12 -22.17
CA GLN A 188 -16.81 -2.91 -22.07
C GLN A 188 -16.04 -2.90 -20.76
N ARG A 189 -16.68 -3.27 -19.67
CA ARG A 189 -16.03 -3.39 -18.38
C ARG A 189 -14.89 -4.43 -18.38
N LEU A 190 -15.14 -5.64 -18.88
CA LEU A 190 -14.12 -6.68 -18.95
C LEU A 190 -12.92 -6.26 -19.83
N LYS A 191 -13.18 -5.53 -20.91
CA LYS A 191 -12.13 -4.98 -21.76
C LYS A 191 -11.29 -3.98 -20.97
N PHE A 192 -11.91 -3.02 -20.29
CA PHE A 192 -11.25 -2.03 -19.45
C PHE A 192 -10.35 -2.67 -18.38
N ASP A 193 -10.90 -3.67 -17.65
CA ASP A 193 -10.18 -4.40 -16.62
C ASP A 193 -8.98 -5.16 -17.20
N SER A 194 -9.18 -5.84 -18.32
CA SER A 194 -8.15 -6.66 -18.97
C SER A 194 -7.00 -5.81 -19.49
N GLU A 195 -7.28 -4.65 -20.08
CA GLU A 195 -6.26 -3.72 -20.57
C GLU A 195 -5.39 -3.20 -19.41
N ARG A 196 -6.02 -2.80 -18.32
CA ARG A 196 -5.28 -2.29 -17.16
C ARG A 196 -4.51 -3.37 -16.43
N ALA A 197 -5.09 -4.53 -16.23
CA ALA A 197 -4.39 -5.69 -15.69
C ALA A 197 -3.16 -6.05 -16.54
N PHE A 198 -3.30 -5.96 -17.87
CA PHE A 198 -2.19 -6.15 -18.77
C PHE A 198 -1.06 -5.14 -18.54
N TYR A 199 -1.37 -3.84 -18.51
CA TYR A 199 -0.34 -2.82 -18.31
C TYR A 199 0.35 -2.93 -16.94
N ILE A 200 -0.42 -3.21 -15.89
CA ILE A 200 0.14 -3.45 -14.56
C ILE A 200 1.08 -4.66 -14.57
N ALA A 201 0.67 -5.76 -15.20
CA ALA A 201 1.50 -6.95 -15.34
C ALA A 201 2.73 -6.70 -16.25
N ALA A 202 2.60 -5.87 -17.30
CA ALA A 202 3.65 -5.56 -18.25
C ALA A 202 4.80 -4.72 -17.66
N VAL A 203 4.62 -4.14 -16.49
CA VAL A 203 5.73 -3.55 -15.74
C VAL A 203 6.73 -4.62 -15.31
N HIS A 204 6.26 -5.84 -15.07
CA HIS A 204 7.05 -7.00 -14.65
C HIS A 204 6.93 -8.13 -15.68
N PRO A 205 7.87 -8.24 -16.63
CA PRO A 205 7.80 -9.20 -17.74
C PRO A 205 7.61 -10.65 -17.31
N GLU A 206 8.23 -11.03 -16.20
CA GLU A 206 8.13 -12.36 -15.63
C GLU A 206 6.72 -12.71 -15.14
N ILE A 207 5.93 -11.70 -14.77
CA ILE A 207 4.54 -11.87 -14.34
C ILE A 207 3.59 -11.92 -15.53
N ILE A 208 3.87 -11.17 -16.59
CA ILE A 208 3.05 -11.13 -17.82
C ILE A 208 2.90 -12.52 -18.40
N ILE A 209 4.01 -13.24 -18.56
CA ILE A 209 4.01 -14.57 -19.16
C ILE A 209 3.10 -15.49 -18.37
N ASP A 210 3.18 -15.48 -17.05
CA ASP A 210 2.31 -16.29 -16.19
C ASP A 210 0.86 -15.82 -16.22
N THR A 211 0.61 -14.51 -16.22
CA THR A 211 -0.74 -13.92 -16.26
C THR A 211 -1.40 -14.13 -17.62
N LEU A 212 -0.68 -13.97 -18.71
CA LEU A 212 -1.19 -14.22 -20.07
C LEU A 212 -1.45 -15.70 -20.30
N GLN A 213 -0.63 -16.60 -19.76
CA GLN A 213 -0.85 -18.03 -19.84
C GLN A 213 -2.05 -18.51 -19.03
N LYS A 214 -2.31 -17.90 -17.87
CA LYS A 214 -3.44 -18.24 -17.00
C LYS A 214 -4.75 -17.57 -17.39
N ASN A 215 -4.68 -16.34 -17.90
CA ASN A 215 -5.85 -15.54 -18.28
C ASN A 215 -5.91 -15.35 -19.81
N ARG A 216 -6.48 -16.33 -20.53
CA ARG A 216 -6.76 -16.26 -21.98
C ARG A 216 -7.66 -15.08 -22.41
N ARG A 217 -7.95 -14.13 -21.50
CA ARG A 217 -8.85 -12.99 -21.71
C ARG A 217 -8.12 -11.68 -21.99
N VAL A 218 -6.83 -11.62 -21.77
CA VAL A 218 -6.03 -10.41 -22.01
C VAL A 218 -5.62 -10.42 -23.48
N VAL A 219 -6.35 -9.70 -24.30
CA VAL A 219 -6.03 -9.52 -25.71
C VAL A 219 -5.32 -8.20 -25.89
N VAL A 220 -4.00 -8.22 -25.84
CA VAL A 220 -3.17 -7.10 -26.27
C VAL A 220 -2.37 -7.58 -27.49
N ASP A 221 -2.32 -6.76 -28.53
CA ASP A 221 -1.54 -7.10 -29.71
C ASP A 221 -0.04 -7.09 -29.40
N ASN A 222 0.71 -7.90 -30.15
CA ASN A 222 2.13 -8.07 -29.95
C ASN A 222 2.93 -6.77 -30.13
N ASP A 223 2.53 -5.90 -31.03
CA ASP A 223 3.26 -4.66 -31.32
C ASP A 223 3.12 -3.69 -30.13
N THR A 224 1.93 -3.56 -29.55
CA THR A 224 1.70 -2.80 -28.32
C THR A 224 2.51 -3.36 -27.16
N LEU A 225 2.56 -4.69 -26.99
CA LEU A 225 3.36 -5.35 -25.97
C LEU A 225 4.85 -5.04 -26.18
N GLN A 226 5.40 -5.28 -27.37
CA GLN A 226 6.81 -5.05 -27.68
C GLN A 226 7.19 -3.58 -27.46
N LYS A 227 6.37 -2.65 -27.91
CA LYS A 227 6.57 -1.23 -27.71
C LYS A 227 6.60 -0.86 -26.23
N PHE A 228 5.70 -1.39 -25.44
CA PHE A 228 5.65 -1.14 -24.00
C PHE A 228 6.87 -1.76 -23.30
N MET A 229 7.22 -3.00 -23.65
CA MET A 229 8.35 -3.71 -23.09
C MET A 229 9.71 -3.11 -23.45
N SER A 230 9.80 -2.38 -24.57
CA SER A 230 11.03 -1.66 -24.94
C SER A 230 11.32 -0.43 -24.07
N LEU A 231 10.35 0.01 -23.28
CA LEU A 231 10.53 1.13 -22.35
C LEU A 231 11.32 0.68 -21.11
N PRO A 232 12.17 1.54 -20.54
CA PRO A 232 12.76 1.33 -19.22
C PRO A 232 11.69 1.11 -18.15
N TYR A 233 12.01 0.30 -17.13
CA TYR A 233 11.08 -0.04 -16.05
C TYR A 233 10.32 1.17 -15.46
N LYS A 234 11.06 2.22 -15.08
CA LYS A 234 10.46 3.44 -14.51
C LYS A 234 9.45 4.09 -15.47
N GLN A 235 9.75 4.12 -16.77
CA GLN A 235 8.84 4.69 -17.76
C GLN A 235 7.60 3.82 -17.93
N ARG A 236 7.72 2.48 -17.93
CA ARG A 236 6.56 1.58 -17.95
C ARG A 236 5.66 1.83 -16.74
N ALA A 237 6.23 1.86 -15.56
CA ALA A 237 5.50 2.10 -14.32
C ALA A 237 4.80 3.46 -14.29
N MET A 238 5.49 4.53 -14.71
CA MET A 238 4.88 5.86 -14.81
C MET A 238 3.75 5.92 -15.86
N GLN A 239 3.85 5.13 -16.94
CA GLN A 239 2.79 5.05 -17.93
C GLN A 239 1.56 4.31 -17.39
N VAL A 240 1.75 3.28 -16.58
CA VAL A 240 0.66 2.61 -15.87
C VAL A 240 -0.06 3.58 -14.94
N GLU A 241 0.67 4.35 -14.13
CA GLU A 241 0.08 5.39 -13.28
C GLU A 241 -0.80 6.36 -14.09
N LYS A 242 -0.30 6.79 -15.24
CA LYS A 242 -1.05 7.68 -16.14
C LYS A 242 -2.32 7.03 -16.67
N ILE A 243 -2.25 5.76 -17.08
CA ILE A 243 -3.40 5.01 -17.59
C ILE A 243 -4.46 4.83 -16.50
N LEU A 244 -4.04 4.55 -15.26
CA LEU A 244 -4.97 4.41 -14.13
C LEU A 244 -5.65 5.73 -13.78
N ALA A 245 -4.97 6.84 -13.94
CA ALA A 245 -5.45 8.19 -13.61
C ALA A 245 -6.37 8.83 -14.68
N GLU A 246 -6.51 8.24 -15.88
CA GLU A 246 -7.12 8.88 -17.06
C GLU A 246 -8.56 9.39 -16.85
N ASN A 247 -9.35 8.72 -16.00
CA ASN A 247 -10.80 8.96 -15.94
C ASN A 247 -11.26 9.60 -14.61
N PHE A 248 -10.37 10.15 -13.81
CA PHE A 248 -10.69 10.56 -12.44
C PHE A 248 -11.92 11.48 -12.30
N PHE A 249 -12.21 12.33 -13.26
CA PHE A 249 -13.30 13.31 -13.15
C PHE A 249 -14.65 12.87 -13.74
N MET A 250 -14.79 11.64 -14.19
CA MET A 250 -15.91 11.22 -15.04
C MET A 250 -16.85 10.19 -14.41
N SER A 251 -16.67 9.80 -13.13
CA SER A 251 -17.39 8.63 -12.63
C SER A 251 -18.04 8.82 -11.26
N GLU A 252 -19.18 8.16 -11.10
CA GLU A 252 -19.82 7.95 -9.79
C GLU A 252 -19.09 6.91 -8.94
N HIS A 253 -18.23 6.10 -9.56
CA HIS A 253 -17.50 5.01 -8.92
C HIS A 253 -16.00 5.26 -8.92
N ILE A 254 -15.39 5.01 -7.78
CA ILE A 254 -13.94 5.12 -7.58
C ILE A 254 -13.41 3.87 -6.87
N GLY A 255 -12.13 3.60 -7.00
CA GLY A 255 -11.49 2.48 -6.31
C GLY A 255 -10.00 2.41 -6.52
N ASP A 256 -9.36 1.51 -5.79
CA ASP A 256 -8.01 1.09 -6.08
C ASP A 256 -8.04 0.20 -7.35
N LEU A 257 -7.87 0.82 -8.51
CA LEU A 257 -7.94 0.12 -9.79
C LEU A 257 -6.90 -0.99 -9.91
N ARG A 258 -5.78 -0.88 -9.21
CA ARG A 258 -4.78 -1.93 -9.13
C ARG A 258 -5.38 -3.24 -8.60
N SER A 259 -5.87 -3.20 -7.37
CA SER A 259 -6.48 -4.39 -6.73
C SER A 259 -7.68 -4.86 -7.53
N TRP A 260 -8.44 -3.92 -8.06
CA TRP A 260 -9.65 -4.22 -8.80
C TRP A 260 -9.39 -4.93 -10.13
N CYS A 261 -8.49 -4.42 -10.96
CA CYS A 261 -8.15 -5.04 -12.23
C CYS A 261 -7.47 -6.40 -12.07
N LEU A 262 -6.58 -6.54 -11.07
CA LEU A 262 -5.83 -7.77 -10.84
C LEU A 262 -6.64 -8.84 -10.13
N ALA A 263 -7.42 -8.49 -9.12
CA ALA A 263 -8.25 -9.43 -8.37
C ALA A 263 -9.61 -9.68 -9.02
N GLN A 264 -9.94 -8.99 -10.12
CA GLN A 264 -11.26 -8.98 -10.73
C GLN A 264 -12.37 -8.65 -9.71
N SER A 265 -12.04 -7.83 -8.72
CA SER A 265 -13.01 -7.38 -7.71
C SER A 265 -14.17 -6.67 -8.39
N GLN A 266 -15.36 -6.88 -7.89
CA GLN A 266 -16.56 -6.21 -8.39
C GLN A 266 -17.02 -5.10 -7.45
N ARG A 267 -16.24 -4.80 -6.41
CA ARG A 267 -16.59 -3.84 -5.39
C ARG A 267 -15.82 -2.55 -5.60
N PHE A 268 -16.53 -1.44 -5.68
CA PHE A 268 -15.96 -0.09 -5.72
C PHE A 268 -16.71 0.80 -4.77
N TYR A 269 -16.06 1.89 -4.45
CA TYR A 269 -16.65 2.95 -3.65
C TYR A 269 -17.54 3.83 -4.50
N GLN A 270 -18.59 4.35 -3.89
CA GLN A 270 -19.35 5.46 -4.48
C GLN A 270 -18.57 6.75 -4.26
N SER A 271 -18.32 7.53 -5.30
CA SER A 271 -17.58 8.79 -5.19
C SER A 271 -18.25 9.80 -4.24
N LYS A 272 -19.58 9.71 -4.10
CA LYS A 272 -20.35 10.53 -3.14
C LYS A 272 -19.92 10.33 -1.69
N ASP A 273 -19.47 9.12 -1.33
CA ASP A 273 -19.09 8.78 0.03
C ASP A 273 -17.77 9.46 0.44
N PHE A 274 -16.98 9.93 -0.53
CA PHE A 274 -15.72 10.64 -0.34
C PHE A 274 -15.85 12.16 -0.54
N ARG A 275 -17.06 12.71 -0.64
CA ARG A 275 -17.27 14.16 -0.80
C ARG A 275 -16.94 14.96 0.45
N GLY A 276 -16.99 14.33 1.60
CA GLY A 276 -16.68 14.92 2.91
C GLY A 276 -15.79 14.03 3.74
N VAL A 277 -15.30 14.60 4.83
CA VAL A 277 -14.49 13.94 5.83
C VAL A 277 -15.26 13.93 7.16
N THR A 278 -15.26 12.81 7.84
CA THR A 278 -15.57 12.71 9.27
C THR A 278 -14.34 12.20 10.01
N TYR A 279 -14.19 12.56 11.27
CA TYR A 279 -13.08 12.10 12.07
C TYR A 279 -13.55 11.01 13.03
N LEU A 280 -12.84 9.92 13.07
CA LEU A 280 -13.12 8.79 13.95
C LEU A 280 -11.96 8.60 14.94
N PRO A 281 -12.24 8.20 16.18
CA PRO A 281 -11.21 7.87 17.15
C PRO A 281 -10.35 6.71 16.65
N PHE A 282 -9.04 6.80 16.86
CA PHE A 282 -8.09 5.74 16.52
C PHE A 282 -6.97 5.73 17.55
N GLU A 283 -7.04 4.87 18.55
CA GLU A 283 -6.19 4.87 19.74
C GLU A 283 -6.27 6.24 20.46
N ARG A 284 -5.17 6.99 20.54
CA ARG A 284 -5.12 8.33 21.15
C ARG A 284 -5.12 9.47 20.13
N ILE A 285 -5.47 9.19 18.89
CA ILE A 285 -5.61 10.19 17.84
C ILE A 285 -7.00 10.11 17.21
N GLU A 286 -7.28 11.02 16.31
CA GLU A 286 -8.41 10.93 15.39
C GLU A 286 -7.87 10.81 13.97
N ILE A 287 -8.51 10.00 13.14
CA ILE A 287 -8.16 9.83 11.74
C ILE A 287 -9.34 10.17 10.83
N PRO A 288 -9.09 10.76 9.64
CA PRO A 288 -10.15 11.07 8.70
C PRO A 288 -10.70 9.81 8.03
N ALA A 289 -12.01 9.72 8.01
CA ALA A 289 -12.79 8.71 7.31
C ALA A 289 -13.66 9.36 6.23
N PRO A 290 -14.05 8.65 5.18
CA PRO A 290 -15.07 9.12 4.25
C PRO A 290 -16.38 9.41 4.99
N VAL A 291 -17.11 10.46 4.61
CA VAL A 291 -18.40 10.77 5.23
C VAL A 291 -19.41 9.62 5.10
N GLY A 292 -19.28 8.82 4.03
CA GLY A 292 -20.11 7.62 3.80
C GLY A 292 -19.51 6.31 4.33
N TYR A 293 -18.64 6.36 5.35
CA TYR A 293 -17.91 5.19 5.84
C TYR A 293 -18.80 4.00 6.23
N GLU A 294 -19.98 4.23 6.81
CA GLU A 294 -20.90 3.13 7.17
C GLU A 294 -21.44 2.38 5.96
N SER A 295 -21.78 3.11 4.88
CA SER A 295 -22.17 2.53 3.60
C SER A 295 -21.02 1.71 3.00
N ILE A 296 -19.83 2.28 2.97
CA ILE A 296 -18.62 1.61 2.49
C ILE A 296 -18.39 0.30 3.24
N LEU A 297 -18.38 0.35 4.56
CA LEU A 297 -18.12 -0.82 5.39
C LEU A 297 -19.20 -1.90 5.19
N THR A 298 -20.46 -1.50 5.06
CA THR A 298 -21.58 -2.43 4.83
C THR A 298 -21.47 -3.08 3.44
N ASP A 299 -21.16 -2.31 2.41
CA ASP A 299 -21.03 -2.81 1.03
C ASP A 299 -19.85 -3.78 0.88
N PHE A 300 -18.73 -3.51 1.58
CA PHE A 300 -17.51 -4.30 1.45
C PHE A 300 -17.47 -5.51 2.38
N TYR A 301 -18.00 -5.38 3.59
CA TYR A 301 -17.83 -6.39 4.66
C TYR A 301 -19.15 -6.95 5.21
N GLY A 302 -20.30 -6.45 4.75
CA GLY A 302 -21.60 -6.89 5.27
C GLY A 302 -21.80 -6.46 6.73
N ASP A 303 -21.98 -7.42 7.65
CA ASP A 303 -22.03 -7.13 9.08
C ASP A 303 -20.62 -6.88 9.66
N TRP A 304 -20.05 -5.73 9.33
CA TRP A 304 -18.74 -5.31 9.82
C TRP A 304 -18.69 -5.01 11.33
N ARG A 305 -19.84 -4.84 11.96
CA ARG A 305 -19.94 -4.57 13.40
C ARG A 305 -19.64 -5.80 14.24
N THR A 306 -19.90 -7.00 13.71
CA THR A 306 -19.55 -8.26 14.35
C THR A 306 -18.08 -8.60 14.05
N PRO A 307 -17.20 -8.69 15.07
CA PRO A 307 -15.81 -9.03 14.85
C PRO A 307 -15.64 -10.45 14.34
N ILE A 308 -14.92 -10.62 13.23
CA ILE A 308 -14.48 -11.90 12.71
C ILE A 308 -12.97 -11.92 12.79
N GLN A 309 -12.40 -12.80 13.63
CA GLN A 309 -10.97 -12.93 13.76
C GLN A 309 -10.38 -13.57 12.50
N THR A 310 -9.40 -12.87 11.92
CA THR A 310 -8.60 -13.35 10.79
C THR A 310 -7.16 -13.58 11.22
N HIS A 311 -6.30 -14.02 10.31
CA HIS A 311 -4.89 -14.17 10.58
C HIS A 311 -4.15 -12.85 10.39
N THR A 312 -3.15 -12.59 11.23
CA THR A 312 -2.19 -11.49 11.08
C THR A 312 -1.25 -11.74 9.91
N HIS A 313 -0.77 -10.67 9.29
CA HIS A 313 0.20 -10.74 8.18
C HIS A 313 1.64 -10.82 8.68
N ALA A 314 1.93 -10.16 9.78
CA ALA A 314 3.28 -10.02 10.31
C ALA A 314 3.87 -11.34 10.78
N LYS A 315 5.11 -11.55 10.39
CA LYS A 315 5.90 -12.71 10.81
C LYS A 315 7.13 -12.32 11.61
N ILE A 316 7.79 -11.23 11.22
CA ILE A 316 8.99 -10.71 11.89
C ILE A 316 8.88 -9.20 11.91
N TYR A 317 8.75 -8.61 13.09
CA TYR A 317 8.79 -7.17 13.27
C TYR A 317 9.50 -6.80 14.57
N SER A 318 10.03 -5.59 14.61
CA SER A 318 10.61 -4.99 15.81
C SER A 318 10.65 -3.47 15.66
N VAL A 319 10.45 -2.78 16.75
CA VAL A 319 10.68 -1.32 16.82
C VAL A 319 11.99 -0.99 17.52
N GLU A 320 12.76 -2.00 17.94
CA GLU A 320 14.02 -1.86 18.70
C GLU A 320 15.26 -2.07 17.84
N ILE A 321 15.09 -2.62 16.62
CA ILE A 321 16.18 -2.83 15.67
C ILE A 321 15.79 -2.33 14.28
N SER A 322 16.74 -1.75 13.58
CA SER A 322 16.56 -1.29 12.20
C SER A 322 16.70 -2.43 11.19
N TRP A 323 16.31 -2.14 9.95
CA TRP A 323 16.53 -3.04 8.82
C TRP A 323 18.03 -3.32 8.60
N GLU A 324 18.88 -2.29 8.72
CA GLU A 324 20.33 -2.41 8.56
C GLU A 324 20.95 -3.34 9.61
N GLU A 325 20.53 -3.23 10.87
CA GLU A 325 20.98 -4.12 11.93
C GLU A 325 20.51 -5.56 11.71
N TYR A 326 19.29 -5.74 11.21
CA TYR A 326 18.78 -7.07 10.85
C TYR A 326 19.61 -7.70 9.73
N LEU A 327 19.96 -6.93 8.69
CA LEU A 327 20.82 -7.40 7.60
C LEU A 327 22.19 -7.83 8.11
N GLN A 328 22.83 -7.03 8.97
CA GLN A 328 24.12 -7.36 9.56
C GLN A 328 24.07 -8.65 10.37
N LYS A 329 23.05 -8.84 11.22
CA LYS A 329 22.86 -10.04 12.02
C LYS A 329 22.56 -11.30 11.20
N THR A 330 22.01 -11.16 10.00
CA THR A 330 21.62 -12.29 9.14
C THR A 330 22.61 -12.57 8.01
N ALA A 331 23.55 -11.66 7.73
CA ALA A 331 24.62 -11.87 6.74
C ALA A 331 25.67 -12.91 7.17
N SER A 332 25.73 -13.21 8.46
CA SER A 332 26.72 -14.15 9.05
C SER A 332 26.18 -15.59 9.21
N LYS A 333 24.97 -15.83 8.75
CA LYS A 333 24.33 -17.16 8.73
C LYS A 333 24.18 -17.67 7.30
#